data_ad8374543225fa006a8f29b5b9ccb48c
#
_entry.id   ad8374543225fa006a8f29b5b9ccb48c
#
_cell.length_a   1.000
_cell.length_b   1.000
_cell.length_c   1.000
_cell.angle_alpha   90.00
_cell.angle_beta   90.00
_cell.angle_gamma   90.00
#
_symmetry.space_group_name_H-M   'P 1'
#
loop_
_entity.id
_entity.type
_entity.pdbx_description
1 polymer ?
#
loop_
_entity_poly.entity_id
_entity_poly.type
_entity_poly.pdbx_seq_one_letter_code
_entity_poly.pdbx_strand_id
1 'polypeptide(L)'
;AAFEGVAFALRAGLDAIRDADRRDPVATLRLAGGGSVDPRWRQLLADALGASLHAIDCPNAATRGAALLAGVAIGHWREDALHALAPAASPVAEPRDDRALAARRARFVDLYARTDAWFTTGV
;
A
#
# COMPACT_ATOMS: atom_id res chain seq x y z
N ALA A 1 -9.38 -15.89 -1.31
CA ALA A 1 -8.06 -16.38 -1.76
C ALA A 1 -7.32 -15.35 -2.63
N ALA A 2 -7.83 -14.93 -3.82
CA ALA A 2 -7.08 -14.03 -4.72
C ALA A 2 -6.77 -12.67 -4.08
N PHE A 3 -7.74 -12.01 -3.50
CA PHE A 3 -7.56 -10.72 -2.81
C PHE A 3 -6.60 -10.80 -1.62
N GLU A 4 -6.63 -11.91 -0.88
CA GLU A 4 -5.68 -12.12 0.21
C GLU A 4 -4.24 -12.25 -0.31
N GLY A 5 -4.04 -12.97 -1.41
CA GLY A 5 -2.72 -13.07 -2.04
C GLY A 5 -2.14 -11.72 -2.43
N VAL A 6 -2.95 -10.83 -3.03
CA VAL A 6 -2.53 -9.45 -3.34
C VAL A 6 -2.22 -8.67 -2.06
N ALA A 7 -3.06 -8.76 -1.02
CA ALA A 7 -2.83 -8.07 0.25
C ALA A 7 -1.54 -8.56 0.94
N PHE A 8 -1.26 -9.85 0.89
CA PHE A 8 -0.03 -10.43 1.47
C PHE A 8 1.22 -10.04 0.68
N ALA A 9 1.14 -9.95 -0.64
CA ALA A 9 2.24 -9.45 -1.47
C ALA A 9 2.54 -7.97 -1.18
N LEU A 10 1.52 -7.14 -1.03
CA LEU A 10 1.67 -5.73 -0.62
C LEU A 10 2.29 -5.63 0.79
N ARG A 11 1.88 -6.51 1.71
CA ARG A 11 2.50 -6.55 3.04
C ARG A 11 3.98 -6.94 2.98
N ALA A 12 4.36 -7.92 2.17
CA ALA A 12 5.76 -8.31 2.00
C ALA A 12 6.60 -7.15 1.44
N GLY A 13 6.08 -6.39 0.46
CA GLY A 13 6.72 -5.18 -0.04
C GLY A 13 6.87 -4.09 1.04
N LEU A 14 5.84 -3.89 1.87
CA LEU A 14 5.90 -2.94 2.98
C LEU A 14 6.94 -3.36 4.04
N ASP A 15 7.00 -4.64 4.37
CA ASP A 15 7.99 -5.18 5.30
C ASP A 15 9.42 -4.99 4.76
N ALA A 16 9.67 -5.26 3.48
CA ALA A 16 10.95 -5.02 2.82
C ALA A 16 11.38 -3.54 2.86
N ILE A 17 10.44 -2.60 2.67
CA ILE A 17 10.71 -1.16 2.79
C ILE A 17 11.07 -0.80 4.23
N ARG A 18 10.34 -1.32 5.21
CA ARG A 18 10.60 -1.09 6.64
C ARG A 18 11.98 -1.60 7.06
N ASP A 19 12.35 -2.78 6.60
CA ASP A 19 13.65 -3.38 6.89
C ASP A 19 14.80 -2.58 6.29
N ALA A 20 14.63 -2.05 5.08
CA ALA A 20 15.63 -1.23 4.39
C ALA A 20 15.82 0.15 5.04
N ASP A 21 14.75 0.78 5.49
CA ASP A 21 14.76 2.18 5.95
C ASP A 21 14.98 2.30 7.46
N ARG A 22 14.88 1.21 8.22
CA ARG A 22 15.03 1.16 9.69
C ARG A 22 14.17 2.19 10.44
N ARG A 23 13.09 2.65 9.82
CA ARG A 23 12.15 3.60 10.43
C ARG A 23 11.10 2.88 11.26
N ASP A 24 10.50 3.64 12.16
CA ASP A 24 9.36 3.16 12.94
C ASP A 24 8.23 2.61 12.03
N PRO A 25 7.47 1.64 12.52
CA PRO A 25 6.34 1.09 11.78
C PRO A 25 5.41 2.21 11.31
N VAL A 26 5.11 2.23 10.00
CA VAL A 26 4.13 3.18 9.45
C VAL A 26 2.76 2.83 10.01
N ALA A 27 2.25 3.66 10.92
CA ALA A 27 0.96 3.44 11.56
C ALA A 27 -0.22 3.75 10.61
N THR A 28 -0.01 4.66 9.65
CA THR A 28 -1.05 5.13 8.73
C THR A 28 -0.56 5.07 7.29
N LEU A 29 -1.38 4.51 6.40
CA LEU A 29 -1.14 4.45 4.96
C LEU A 29 -2.21 5.22 4.21
N ARG A 30 -1.83 5.93 3.17
CA ARG A 30 -2.77 6.60 2.26
C ARG A 30 -3.14 5.67 1.12
N LEU A 31 -4.45 5.59 0.83
CA LEU A 31 -5.01 4.74 -0.20
C LEU A 31 -5.64 5.61 -1.29
N ALA A 32 -5.24 5.39 -2.54
CA ALA A 32 -5.74 6.12 -3.69
C ALA A 32 -6.08 5.18 -4.86
N GLY A 33 -6.87 5.67 -5.81
CA GLY A 33 -7.20 4.96 -7.04
C GLY A 33 -8.49 4.14 -6.96
N GLY A 34 -8.93 3.63 -8.11
CA GLY A 34 -10.22 2.96 -8.26
C GLY A 34 -10.39 1.69 -7.42
N GLY A 35 -9.32 0.97 -7.14
CA GLY A 35 -9.33 -0.21 -6.26
C GLY A 35 -9.59 0.10 -4.79
N SER A 36 -9.57 1.39 -4.40
CA SER A 36 -9.74 1.80 -3.01
C SER A 36 -11.20 2.03 -2.59
N VAL A 37 -12.18 1.67 -3.40
CA VAL A 37 -13.60 2.03 -3.17
C VAL A 37 -14.34 0.99 -2.32
N ASP A 38 -14.07 -0.31 -2.49
CA ASP A 38 -14.79 -1.38 -1.79
C ASP A 38 -14.40 -1.43 -0.28
N PRO A 39 -15.37 -1.28 0.65
CA PRO A 39 -15.08 -1.28 2.08
C PRO A 39 -14.49 -2.60 2.59
N ARG A 40 -14.87 -3.75 2.00
CA ARG A 40 -14.36 -5.07 2.39
C ARG A 40 -12.90 -5.22 1.98
N TRP A 41 -12.54 -4.68 0.81
CA TRP A 41 -11.16 -4.64 0.35
C TRP A 41 -10.29 -3.73 1.23
N ARG A 42 -10.79 -2.54 1.59
CA ARG A 42 -10.11 -1.63 2.52
C ARG A 42 -9.83 -2.31 3.87
N GLN A 43 -10.84 -3.01 4.42
CA GLN A 43 -10.69 -3.70 5.68
C GLN A 43 -9.66 -4.83 5.59
N LEU A 44 -9.73 -5.65 4.54
CA LEU A 44 -8.74 -6.72 4.31
C LEU A 44 -7.31 -6.16 4.19
N LEU A 45 -7.15 -5.04 3.50
CA LEU A 45 -5.86 -4.36 3.40
C LEU A 45 -5.38 -3.85 4.76
N ALA A 46 -6.24 -3.18 5.55
CA ALA A 46 -5.88 -2.73 6.88
C ALA A 46 -5.42 -3.87 7.77
N ASP A 47 -6.20 -4.97 7.81
CA ASP A 47 -5.90 -6.17 8.58
C ASP A 47 -4.57 -6.83 8.13
N ALA A 48 -4.35 -6.96 6.82
CA ALA A 48 -3.14 -7.58 6.27
C ALA A 48 -1.89 -6.71 6.45
N LEU A 49 -2.00 -5.40 6.26
CA LEU A 49 -0.90 -4.46 6.37
C LEU A 49 -0.59 -4.07 7.82
N GLY A 50 -1.55 -4.28 8.75
CA GLY A 50 -1.41 -3.88 10.14
C GLY A 50 -1.25 -2.37 10.29
N ALA A 51 -2.00 -1.59 9.51
CA ALA A 51 -1.94 -0.14 9.50
C ALA A 51 -3.32 0.47 9.25
N SER A 52 -3.56 1.64 9.82
CA SER A 52 -4.75 2.45 9.53
C SER A 52 -4.74 2.93 8.09
N LEU A 53 -5.86 2.82 7.39
CA LEU A 53 -5.98 3.27 6.01
C LEU A 53 -6.77 4.56 5.92
N HIS A 54 -6.20 5.54 5.23
CA HIS A 54 -6.83 6.81 4.92
C HIS A 54 -7.03 6.94 3.41
N ALA A 55 -8.27 6.99 2.96
CA ALA A 55 -8.58 7.18 1.55
C ALA A 55 -8.40 8.65 1.16
N ILE A 56 -7.78 8.86 0.02
CA ILE A 56 -7.62 10.17 -0.61
C ILE A 56 -8.85 10.42 -1.49
N ASP A 57 -9.54 11.53 -1.26
CA ASP A 57 -10.64 11.97 -2.13
C ASP A 57 -10.09 12.60 -3.41
N CYS A 58 -9.56 11.75 -4.27
CA CYS A 58 -9.05 12.13 -5.58
C CYS A 58 -9.15 10.94 -6.55
N PRO A 59 -10.24 10.81 -7.31
CA PRO A 59 -10.45 9.69 -8.23
C PRO A 59 -9.32 9.50 -9.25
N ASN A 60 -8.71 10.60 -9.68
CA ASN A 60 -7.62 10.62 -10.68
C ASN A 60 -6.27 10.98 -10.05
N ALA A 61 -5.95 10.42 -8.88
CA ALA A 61 -4.74 10.75 -8.12
C ALA A 61 -3.45 10.61 -8.95
N ALA A 62 -3.33 9.56 -9.76
CA ALA A 62 -2.16 9.35 -10.63
C ALA A 62 -2.02 10.45 -11.69
N THR A 63 -3.11 10.81 -12.38
CA THR A 63 -3.12 11.89 -13.38
C THR A 63 -2.80 13.25 -12.74
N ARG A 64 -3.38 13.51 -11.57
CA ARG A 64 -3.05 14.71 -10.78
C ARG A 64 -1.58 14.75 -10.40
N GLY A 65 -1.02 13.64 -9.92
CA GLY A 65 0.40 13.54 -9.59
C GLY A 65 1.29 13.81 -10.79
N ALA A 66 1.00 13.23 -11.94
CA ALA A 66 1.73 13.48 -13.18
C ALA A 66 1.67 14.95 -13.60
N ALA A 67 0.50 15.59 -13.50
CA ALA A 67 0.35 17.03 -13.81
C ALA A 67 1.16 17.91 -12.85
N LEU A 68 1.20 17.57 -11.56
CA LEU A 68 2.01 18.31 -10.57
C LEU A 68 3.51 18.18 -10.89
N LEU A 69 3.99 16.98 -11.21
CA LEU A 69 5.39 16.77 -11.60
C LEU A 69 5.75 17.52 -12.88
N ALA A 70 4.87 17.51 -13.89
CA ALA A 70 5.06 18.29 -15.10
C ALA A 70 5.13 19.80 -14.79
N GLY A 71 4.28 20.30 -13.93
CA GLY A 71 4.29 21.69 -13.50
C GLY A 71 5.58 22.10 -12.78
N VAL A 72 6.15 21.21 -11.98
CA VAL A 72 7.48 21.43 -11.36
C VAL A 72 8.56 21.46 -12.43
N ALA A 73 8.54 20.51 -13.38
CA ALA A 73 9.54 20.40 -14.44
C ALA A 73 9.63 21.66 -15.32
N ILE A 74 8.49 22.33 -15.55
CA ILE A 74 8.46 23.59 -16.32
C ILE A 74 8.57 24.84 -15.43
N GLY A 75 8.83 24.69 -14.13
CA GLY A 75 8.99 25.81 -13.20
C GLY A 75 7.69 26.52 -12.79
N HIS A 76 6.52 25.92 -13.09
CA HIS A 76 5.22 26.50 -12.70
C HIS A 76 4.96 26.40 -11.20
N TRP A 77 5.36 25.29 -10.59
CA TRP A 77 5.32 25.08 -9.14
C TRP A 77 6.71 24.79 -8.59
N ARG A 78 6.93 25.20 -7.37
CA ARG A 78 8.10 24.78 -6.60
C ARG A 78 7.82 23.43 -5.94
N GLU A 79 8.82 22.57 -5.83
CA GLU A 79 8.70 21.25 -5.23
C GLU A 79 8.22 21.34 -3.75
N ASP A 80 8.72 22.31 -3.00
CA ASP A 80 8.34 22.53 -1.60
C ASP A 80 6.87 22.97 -1.43
N ALA A 81 6.26 23.55 -2.46
CA ALA A 81 4.85 23.96 -2.46
C ALA A 81 3.86 22.79 -2.72
N LEU A 82 4.34 21.62 -3.19
CA LEU A 82 3.48 20.51 -3.54
C LEU A 82 2.71 19.95 -2.34
N HIS A 83 3.24 20.06 -1.14
CA HIS A 83 2.56 19.60 0.08
C HIS A 83 1.23 20.31 0.30
N ALA A 84 1.14 21.62 -0.04
CA ALA A 84 -0.10 22.37 0.09
C ALA A 84 -1.18 21.95 -0.93
N LEU A 85 -0.78 21.27 -1.99
CA LEU A 85 -1.65 20.78 -3.06
C LEU A 85 -2.07 19.31 -2.81
N ALA A 86 -1.58 18.66 -1.75
CA ALA A 86 -1.93 17.31 -1.43
C ALA A 86 -3.43 17.22 -1.07
N PRO A 87 -4.20 16.31 -1.67
CA PRO A 87 -5.61 16.15 -1.33
C PRO A 87 -5.77 15.66 0.11
N ALA A 88 -6.88 16.06 0.74
CA ALA A 88 -7.24 15.57 2.06
C ALA A 88 -7.38 14.03 2.05
N ALA A 89 -7.08 13.42 3.17
CA ALA A 89 -7.27 12.00 3.38
C ALA A 89 -8.14 11.78 4.61
N SER A 90 -9.09 10.85 4.51
CA SER A 90 -10.02 10.51 5.60
C SER A 90 -9.83 9.05 6.03
N PRO A 91 -9.91 8.74 7.34
CA PRO A 91 -9.81 7.37 7.82
C PRO A 91 -10.94 6.51 7.25
N VAL A 92 -10.62 5.31 6.76
CA VAL A 92 -11.60 4.42 6.11
C VAL A 92 -11.54 2.98 6.61
N ALA A 93 -10.47 2.55 7.24
CA ALA A 93 -10.34 1.24 7.86
C ALA A 93 -9.23 1.25 8.92
N GLU A 94 -9.49 0.57 10.01
CA GLU A 94 -8.52 0.29 11.08
C GLU A 94 -8.18 -1.20 11.10
N PRO A 95 -6.92 -1.57 11.40
CA PRO A 95 -6.52 -2.97 11.46
C PRO A 95 -7.18 -3.67 12.64
N ARG A 96 -7.63 -4.90 12.44
CA ARG A 96 -8.18 -5.78 13.46
C ARG A 96 -7.22 -6.94 13.71
N ASP A 97 -7.27 -7.51 14.90
CA ASP A 97 -6.55 -8.76 15.20
C ASP A 97 -7.32 -9.96 14.63
N ASP A 98 -6.99 -10.36 13.39
CA ASP A 98 -7.53 -11.55 12.73
C ASP A 98 -6.48 -12.67 12.70
N ARG A 99 -6.55 -13.56 13.70
CA ARG A 99 -5.64 -14.71 13.81
C ARG A 99 -5.75 -15.67 12.63
N ALA A 100 -6.93 -15.80 12.02
CA ALA A 100 -7.11 -16.66 10.86
C ALA A 100 -6.43 -16.06 9.63
N LEU A 101 -6.49 -14.74 9.44
CA LEU A 101 -5.75 -14.04 8.39
C LEU A 101 -4.24 -14.16 8.61
N ALA A 102 -3.77 -14.01 9.84
CA ALA A 102 -2.36 -14.18 10.18
C ALA A 102 -1.84 -15.59 9.86
N ALA A 103 -2.61 -16.62 10.17
CA ALA A 103 -2.26 -18.00 9.82
C ALA A 103 -2.22 -18.24 8.30
N ARG A 104 -3.13 -17.64 7.53
CA ARG A 104 -3.12 -17.71 6.05
C ARG A 104 -1.92 -16.97 5.48
N ARG A 105 -1.56 -15.81 6.06
CA ARG A 105 -0.35 -15.08 5.67
C ARG A 105 0.92 -15.91 5.91
N ALA A 106 1.04 -16.58 7.06
CA ALA A 106 2.20 -17.43 7.35
C ALA A 106 2.37 -18.54 6.29
N ARG A 107 1.26 -19.17 5.87
CA ARG A 107 1.27 -20.16 4.76
C ARG A 107 1.68 -19.55 3.42
N PHE A 108 1.23 -18.33 3.14
CA PHE A 108 1.62 -17.62 1.90
C PHE A 108 3.13 -17.35 1.88
N VAL A 109 3.70 -16.89 2.98
CA VAL A 109 5.15 -16.64 3.11
C VAL A 109 5.96 -17.94 2.96
N ASP A 110 5.53 -19.02 3.61
CA ASP A 110 6.17 -20.34 3.49
C ASP A 110 6.12 -20.86 2.04
N LEU A 111 4.97 -20.73 1.38
CA LEU A 111 4.84 -21.12 -0.02
C LEU A 111 5.77 -20.30 -0.93
N TYR A 112 5.82 -18.99 -0.73
CA TYR A 112 6.69 -18.10 -1.50
C TYR A 112 8.15 -18.51 -1.34
N ALA A 113 8.62 -18.74 -0.11
CA ALA A 113 9.98 -19.17 0.16
C ALA A 113 10.34 -20.53 -0.50
N ARG A 114 9.40 -21.46 -0.56
CA ARG A 114 9.59 -22.76 -1.21
C ARG A 114 9.63 -22.67 -2.74
N THR A 115 8.98 -21.68 -3.33
CA THR A 115 8.91 -21.50 -4.79
C THR A 115 9.96 -20.52 -5.30
N ASP A 116 10.63 -19.79 -4.45
CA ASP A 116 11.64 -18.79 -4.82
C ASP A 116 12.78 -19.41 -5.66
N ALA A 117 13.30 -20.56 -5.25
CA ALA A 117 14.33 -21.28 -5.99
C ALA A 117 13.87 -21.66 -7.41
N TRP A 118 12.60 -22.00 -7.59
CA TRP A 118 12.05 -22.36 -8.91
C TRP A 118 12.00 -21.14 -9.84
N PHE A 119 11.71 -19.96 -9.33
CA PHE A 119 11.69 -18.72 -10.12
C PHE A 119 13.10 -18.16 -10.39
N THR A 120 14.06 -18.42 -9.51
CA THR A 120 15.44 -17.90 -9.63
C THR A 120 16.37 -18.81 -10.41
N THR A 121 16.11 -20.13 -10.43
CA THR A 121 16.96 -21.13 -11.11
C THR A 121 16.41 -21.60 -12.46
N GLY A 122 15.22 -21.20 -12.82
CA GLY A 122 14.53 -21.70 -13.99
C GLY A 122 14.62 -20.76 -15.19
N VAL A 123 15.78 -20.66 -15.84
CA VAL A 123 15.95 -20.59 -17.31
C VAL A 123 17.38 -20.96 -17.64
#